data_d4e4ce6448ad0b660dd818720452632a
#
_entry.id   d4e4ce6448ad0b660dd818720452632a
#
_cell.length_a   1.000
_cell.length_b   1.000
_cell.length_c   1.000
_cell.angle_alpha   90.00
_cell.angle_beta   90.00
_cell.angle_gamma   90.00
#
_symmetry.space_group_name_H-M   'P 1'
#
loop_
_entity.id
_entity.type
_entity.pdbx_description
1 polymer ?
#
loop_
_entity_poly.entity_id
_entity_poly.type
_entity_poly.pdbx_seq_one_letter_code
_entity_poly.pdbx_strand_id
1 'polypeptide(L)'
;EWRLHMRTNVYLLSYAPLISILLFSTSLAIATTELALHWLDQVGVYDELLQLLTARDTKLVVWMGFLIVYFMIFSSLKLLSDTINQLGFAFFIKEQEGTTLSMLRPGSILLLVGGCVSFAFMTSFLHVGIVLLVSFFIYFIFYTVQISKMTTAAGAVGLIIFSFLAWGVLLAGLSWVGLTLFNSFGEAILFPS
;
A
#
# COMPACT_ATOMS: atom_id res chain seq x y z
N GLU A 1 -23.28 8.69 -31.00
CA GLU A 1 -23.45 9.52 -29.79
C GLU A 1 -23.94 8.70 -28.61
N TRP A 2 -23.13 7.76 -28.13
CA TRP A 2 -23.38 7.02 -26.89
C TRP A 2 -22.51 7.62 -25.80
N ARG A 3 -22.90 8.76 -25.26
CA ARG A 3 -22.43 9.19 -23.95
C ARG A 3 -23.15 8.31 -22.92
N LEU A 4 -22.56 7.17 -22.63
CA LEU A 4 -22.84 6.45 -21.39
C LEU A 4 -22.48 7.40 -20.23
N HIS A 5 -23.48 8.16 -19.78
CA HIS A 5 -23.45 8.77 -18.46
C HIS A 5 -23.45 7.64 -17.44
N MET A 6 -22.31 6.98 -17.25
CA MET A 6 -22.07 6.27 -15.99
C MET A 6 -22.08 7.37 -14.93
N ARG A 7 -23.20 7.56 -14.27
CA ARG A 7 -23.27 8.19 -12.95
C ARG A 7 -22.47 7.27 -12.03
N THR A 8 -21.14 7.37 -12.10
CA THR A 8 -20.26 6.71 -11.15
C THR A 8 -20.70 7.25 -9.80
N ASN A 9 -21.16 6.34 -8.94
CA ASN A 9 -21.69 6.72 -7.64
C ASN A 9 -20.57 7.42 -6.90
N VAL A 10 -20.68 8.73 -6.69
CA VAL A 10 -19.63 9.58 -6.07
C VAL A 10 -19.20 9.02 -4.72
N TYR A 11 -20.12 8.37 -4.01
CA TYR A 11 -19.85 7.70 -2.74
C TYR A 11 -18.89 6.52 -2.91
N LEU A 12 -19.09 5.67 -3.93
CA LEU A 12 -18.18 4.53 -4.19
C LEU A 12 -16.76 5.00 -4.48
N LEU A 13 -16.61 6.06 -5.27
CA LEU A 13 -15.28 6.62 -5.56
C LEU A 13 -14.58 7.20 -4.32
N SER A 14 -15.35 7.75 -3.38
CA SER A 14 -14.80 8.35 -2.17
C SER A 14 -14.30 7.29 -1.18
N TYR A 15 -14.99 6.14 -1.08
CA TYR A 15 -14.61 5.06 -0.17
C TYR A 15 -13.65 4.02 -0.78
N ALA A 16 -13.52 3.99 -2.12
CA ALA A 16 -12.68 3.01 -2.81
C ALA A 16 -11.23 2.94 -2.28
N PRO A 17 -10.52 4.06 -1.98
CA PRO A 17 -9.17 3.99 -1.44
C PRO A 17 -9.12 3.30 -0.07
N LEU A 18 -10.06 3.61 0.82
CA LEU A 18 -10.12 3.01 2.16
C LEU A 18 -10.40 1.51 2.08
N ILE A 19 -11.37 1.13 1.25
CA ILE A 19 -11.74 -0.27 1.05
C ILE A 19 -10.57 -1.05 0.44
N SER A 20 -9.86 -0.49 -0.55
CA SER A 20 -8.69 -1.16 -1.15
C SER A 20 -7.56 -1.35 -0.13
N ILE A 21 -7.30 -0.36 0.74
CA ILE A 21 -6.33 -0.47 1.84
C ILE A 21 -6.72 -1.61 2.78
N LEU A 22 -7.99 -1.67 3.21
CA LEU A 22 -8.48 -2.75 4.09
C LEU A 22 -8.35 -4.13 3.44
N LEU A 23 -8.68 -4.26 2.15
CA LEU A 23 -8.60 -5.52 1.41
C LEU A 23 -7.15 -6.02 1.32
N PHE A 24 -6.21 -5.18 0.88
CA PHE A 24 -4.80 -5.56 0.81
C PHE A 24 -4.22 -5.85 2.19
N SER A 25 -4.54 -5.03 3.21
CA SER A 25 -4.09 -5.26 4.58
C SER A 25 -4.57 -6.60 5.13
N THR A 26 -5.83 -6.94 4.87
CA THR A 26 -6.42 -8.22 5.30
C THR A 26 -5.76 -9.41 4.59
N SER A 27 -5.59 -9.34 3.26
CA SER A 27 -4.97 -10.41 2.48
C SER A 27 -3.52 -10.66 2.90
N LEU A 28 -2.73 -9.57 3.08
CA LEU A 28 -1.35 -9.67 3.57
C LEU A 28 -1.29 -10.17 5.01
N ALA A 29 -2.17 -9.69 5.89
CA ALA A 29 -2.22 -10.15 7.27
C ALA A 29 -2.48 -11.66 7.36
N ILE A 30 -3.41 -12.18 6.56
CA ILE A 30 -3.69 -13.64 6.52
C ILE A 30 -2.43 -14.39 6.05
N ALA A 31 -1.84 -13.98 4.92
CA ALA A 31 -0.66 -14.63 4.37
C ALA A 31 0.55 -14.58 5.32
N THR A 32 0.76 -13.46 6.01
CA THR A 32 1.88 -13.29 6.95
C THR A 32 1.63 -14.05 8.25
N THR A 33 0.39 -14.20 8.68
CA THR A 33 0.04 -14.94 9.90
C THR A 33 0.50 -16.40 9.80
N GLU A 34 0.29 -17.06 8.68
CA GLU A 34 0.74 -18.45 8.49
C GLU A 34 2.27 -18.56 8.58
N LEU A 35 2.99 -17.62 7.94
CA LEU A 35 4.46 -17.57 8.02
C LEU A 35 4.96 -17.32 9.45
N ALA A 36 4.30 -16.38 10.15
CA ALA A 36 4.68 -16.01 11.52
C ALA A 36 4.44 -17.15 12.50
N LEU A 37 3.31 -17.85 12.40
CA LEU A 37 3.02 -19.01 13.24
C LEU A 37 4.02 -20.14 13.02
N HIS A 38 4.38 -20.41 11.76
CA HIS A 38 5.40 -21.39 11.45
C HIS A 38 6.79 -21.00 12.03
N TRP A 39 7.14 -19.72 11.96
CA TRP A 39 8.37 -19.21 12.57
C TRP A 39 8.35 -19.30 14.10
N LEU A 40 7.25 -18.94 14.74
CA LEU A 40 7.06 -19.05 16.20
C LEU A 40 7.18 -20.50 16.68
N ASP A 41 6.68 -21.46 15.90
CA ASP A 41 6.82 -22.89 16.16
C ASP A 41 8.29 -23.32 16.11
N GLN A 42 9.04 -22.90 15.10
CA GLN A 42 10.46 -23.21 14.95
C GLN A 42 11.33 -22.67 16.10
N VAL A 43 10.95 -21.51 16.66
CA VAL A 43 11.68 -20.87 17.76
C VAL A 43 11.21 -21.41 19.14
N GLY A 44 10.17 -22.24 19.17
CA GLY A 44 9.62 -22.84 20.40
C GLY A 44 8.72 -21.91 21.22
N VAL A 45 8.46 -20.67 20.74
CA VAL A 45 7.59 -19.70 21.41
C VAL A 45 6.11 -20.05 21.26
N TYR A 46 5.76 -20.79 20.22
CA TYR A 46 4.37 -21.17 19.94
C TYR A 46 3.79 -22.04 21.05
N ASP A 47 4.54 -23.02 21.56
CA ASP A 47 4.11 -23.88 22.67
C ASP A 47 3.90 -23.11 23.98
N GLU A 48 4.70 -22.08 24.23
CA GLU A 48 4.52 -21.20 25.38
C GLU A 48 3.23 -20.37 25.26
N LEU A 49 2.93 -19.88 24.06
CA LEU A 49 1.69 -19.16 23.79
C LEU A 49 0.45 -20.05 23.96
N LEU A 50 0.56 -21.34 23.61
CA LEU A 50 -0.54 -22.30 23.79
C LEU A 50 -0.85 -22.64 25.24
N GLN A 51 0.06 -22.36 26.18
CA GLN A 51 -0.22 -22.48 27.63
C GLN A 51 -1.11 -21.34 28.13
N LEU A 52 -1.10 -20.17 27.44
CA LEU A 52 -1.84 -18.98 27.84
C LEU A 52 -3.11 -18.79 27.01
N LEU A 53 -3.08 -19.18 25.74
CA LEU A 53 -4.14 -18.94 24.75
C LEU A 53 -4.49 -20.24 24.01
N THR A 54 -5.71 -20.34 23.53
CA THR A 54 -6.03 -21.42 22.59
C THR A 54 -5.35 -21.20 21.24
N ALA A 55 -5.11 -22.25 20.45
CA ALA A 55 -4.51 -22.14 19.13
C ALA A 55 -5.29 -21.17 18.20
N ARG A 56 -6.63 -21.12 18.36
CA ARG A 56 -7.48 -20.19 17.63
C ARG A 56 -7.23 -18.74 18.05
N ASP A 57 -7.15 -18.49 19.35
CA ASP A 57 -6.96 -17.14 19.90
C ASP A 57 -5.57 -16.62 19.54
N THR A 58 -4.53 -17.45 19.63
CA THR A 58 -3.17 -17.12 19.20
C THR A 58 -3.16 -16.69 17.73
N LYS A 59 -3.79 -17.47 16.85
CA LYS A 59 -3.90 -17.14 15.43
C LYS A 59 -4.64 -15.82 15.19
N LEU A 60 -5.74 -15.58 15.93
CA LEU A 60 -6.51 -14.33 15.81
C LEU A 60 -5.72 -13.10 16.29
N VAL A 61 -4.99 -13.21 17.39
CA VAL A 61 -4.16 -12.12 17.93
C VAL A 61 -3.04 -11.76 16.96
N VAL A 62 -2.34 -12.76 16.43
CA VAL A 62 -1.26 -12.56 15.45
C VAL A 62 -1.81 -11.93 14.16
N TRP A 63 -2.93 -12.46 13.65
CA TRP A 63 -3.60 -11.90 12.46
C TRP A 63 -4.03 -10.45 12.67
N MET A 64 -4.66 -10.13 13.81
CA MET A 64 -5.11 -8.78 14.13
C MET A 64 -3.92 -7.81 14.24
N GLY A 65 -2.80 -8.26 14.83
CA GLY A 65 -1.57 -7.49 14.91
C GLY A 65 -1.05 -7.12 13.52
N PHE A 66 -0.92 -8.10 12.62
CA PHE A 66 -0.50 -7.83 11.23
C PHE A 66 -1.50 -6.96 10.46
N LEU A 67 -2.81 -7.17 10.66
CA LEU A 67 -3.84 -6.35 10.02
C LEU A 67 -3.66 -4.86 10.38
N ILE A 68 -3.48 -4.54 11.66
CA ILE A 68 -3.27 -3.18 12.13
C ILE A 68 -1.99 -2.60 11.52
N VAL A 69 -0.88 -3.34 11.55
CA VAL A 69 0.40 -2.89 11.01
C VAL A 69 0.30 -2.59 9.51
N TYR A 70 -0.25 -3.52 8.71
CA TYR A 70 -0.41 -3.29 7.27
C TYR A 70 -1.38 -2.15 6.96
N PHE A 71 -2.47 -2.05 7.72
CA PHE A 71 -3.41 -0.94 7.57
C PHE A 71 -2.73 0.41 7.84
N MET A 72 -1.92 0.51 8.87
CA MET A 72 -1.15 1.73 9.19
C MET A 72 -0.15 2.05 8.08
N ILE A 73 0.60 1.05 7.57
CA ILE A 73 1.57 1.23 6.49
C ILE A 73 0.87 1.75 5.23
N PHE A 74 -0.19 1.09 4.76
CA PHE A 74 -0.88 1.50 3.54
C PHE A 74 -1.59 2.85 3.68
N SER A 75 -2.15 3.15 4.85
CA SER A 75 -2.77 4.45 5.13
C SER A 75 -1.72 5.57 5.10
N SER A 76 -0.55 5.34 5.68
CA SER A 76 0.57 6.28 5.65
C SER A 76 1.11 6.48 4.23
N LEU A 77 1.29 5.41 3.46
CA LEU A 77 1.72 5.47 2.06
C LEU A 77 0.71 6.24 1.20
N LYS A 78 -0.59 6.05 1.45
CA LYS A 78 -1.64 6.81 0.75
C LYS A 78 -1.57 8.30 1.07
N LEU A 79 -1.41 8.66 2.34
CA LEU A 79 -1.27 10.05 2.76
C LEU A 79 -0.04 10.72 2.13
N LEU A 80 1.11 10.03 2.15
CA LEU A 80 2.34 10.50 1.51
C LEU A 80 2.17 10.67 0.00
N SER A 81 1.53 9.70 -0.66
CA SER A 81 1.23 9.78 -2.10
C SER A 81 0.38 11.00 -2.44
N ASP A 82 -0.67 11.26 -1.65
CA ASP A 82 -1.53 12.42 -1.86
C ASP A 82 -0.76 13.73 -1.67
N THR A 83 0.11 13.80 -0.66
CA THR A 83 0.95 14.98 -0.41
C THR A 83 1.95 15.22 -1.55
N ILE A 84 2.64 14.16 -2.02
CA ILE A 84 3.58 14.25 -3.15
C ILE A 84 2.84 14.72 -4.41
N ASN A 85 1.65 14.16 -4.67
CA ASN A 85 0.85 14.55 -5.84
C ASN A 85 0.42 16.01 -5.76
N GLN A 86 -0.06 16.49 -4.59
CA GLN A 86 -0.45 17.89 -4.40
C GLN A 86 0.72 18.85 -4.61
N LEU A 87 1.90 18.54 -4.07
CA LEU A 87 3.11 19.32 -4.30
C LEU A 87 3.51 19.32 -5.79
N GLY A 88 3.48 18.15 -6.43
CA GLY A 88 3.77 18.05 -7.85
C GLY A 88 2.80 18.86 -8.72
N PHE A 89 1.51 18.84 -8.39
CA PHE A 89 0.51 19.63 -9.12
C PHE A 89 0.76 21.14 -8.95
N ALA A 90 1.09 21.60 -7.75
CA ALA A 90 1.41 22.99 -7.49
C ALA A 90 2.59 23.50 -8.32
N PHE A 91 3.59 22.66 -8.62
CA PHE A 91 4.76 23.03 -9.41
C PHE A 91 4.57 22.91 -10.93
N PHE A 92 3.83 21.89 -11.39
CA PHE A 92 3.81 21.53 -12.80
C PHE A 92 2.45 21.71 -13.51
N ILE A 93 1.37 21.94 -12.77
CA ILE A 93 0.02 22.13 -13.33
C ILE A 93 -0.49 23.52 -12.97
N LYS A 94 -0.80 24.33 -14.00
CA LYS A 94 -1.25 25.73 -13.83
C LYS A 94 -2.75 25.88 -13.55
N GLU A 95 -3.53 24.79 -13.60
CA GLU A 95 -5.00 24.83 -13.46
C GLU A 95 -5.47 24.42 -12.06
N GLN A 96 -6.72 24.81 -11.76
CA GLN A 96 -7.35 24.72 -10.44
C GLN A 96 -7.29 23.29 -9.84
N GLU A 97 -6.73 23.16 -8.65
CA GLU A 97 -6.53 21.93 -7.88
C GLU A 97 -7.76 21.00 -7.79
N GLY A 98 -8.96 21.56 -7.74
CA GLY A 98 -10.19 20.79 -7.58
C GLY A 98 -10.58 19.92 -8.78
N THR A 99 -10.27 20.34 -10.00
CA THR A 99 -10.55 19.57 -11.24
C THR A 99 -9.56 18.44 -11.42
N THR A 100 -8.30 18.65 -11.11
CA THR A 100 -7.21 17.67 -11.25
C THR A 100 -7.45 16.46 -10.34
N LEU A 101 -7.78 16.71 -9.07
CA LEU A 101 -8.06 15.63 -8.11
C LEU A 101 -9.31 14.81 -8.49
N SER A 102 -10.35 15.46 -9.04
CA SER A 102 -11.57 14.75 -9.45
C SER A 102 -11.34 13.79 -10.61
N MET A 103 -10.43 14.12 -11.52
CA MET A 103 -10.10 13.27 -12.68
C MET A 103 -9.22 12.05 -12.30
N LEU A 104 -8.53 12.08 -11.17
CA LEU A 104 -7.72 10.97 -10.67
C LEU A 104 -8.51 9.98 -9.80
N ARG A 105 -9.67 10.39 -9.27
CA ARG A 105 -10.53 9.53 -8.43
C ARG A 105 -10.86 8.17 -9.05
N PRO A 106 -11.16 8.03 -10.36
CA PRO A 106 -11.46 6.72 -10.94
C PRO A 106 -10.31 5.71 -10.84
N GLY A 107 -9.06 6.19 -10.71
CA GLY A 107 -7.90 5.32 -10.49
C GLY A 107 -7.98 4.48 -9.21
N SER A 108 -8.70 4.95 -8.18
CA SER A 108 -8.88 4.18 -6.95
C SER A 108 -9.70 2.89 -7.13
N ILE A 109 -10.52 2.82 -8.17
CA ILE A 109 -11.27 1.59 -8.54
C ILE A 109 -10.28 0.49 -8.97
N LEU A 110 -9.19 0.84 -9.66
CA LEU A 110 -8.17 -0.13 -10.08
C LEU A 110 -7.52 -0.80 -8.86
N LEU A 111 -7.21 -0.01 -7.82
CA LEU A 111 -6.69 -0.53 -6.57
C LEU A 111 -7.74 -1.36 -5.81
N LEU A 112 -9.01 -0.97 -5.87
CA LEU A 112 -10.10 -1.74 -5.28
C LEU A 112 -10.23 -3.11 -5.93
N VAL A 113 -10.21 -3.18 -7.26
CA VAL A 113 -10.24 -4.45 -8.01
C VAL A 113 -9.03 -5.30 -7.65
N GLY A 114 -7.83 -4.72 -7.63
CA GLY A 114 -6.62 -5.40 -7.18
C GLY A 114 -6.75 -5.95 -5.75
N GLY A 115 -7.31 -5.17 -4.83
CA GLY A 115 -7.62 -5.61 -3.47
C GLY A 115 -8.58 -6.81 -3.43
N CYS A 116 -9.64 -6.81 -4.24
CA CYS A 116 -10.53 -7.97 -4.36
C CYS A 116 -9.80 -9.21 -4.92
N VAL A 117 -8.97 -9.03 -5.95
CA VAL A 117 -8.18 -10.12 -6.55
C VAL A 117 -7.18 -10.69 -5.53
N SER A 118 -6.62 -9.86 -4.66
CA SER A 118 -5.65 -10.31 -3.63
C SER A 118 -6.22 -11.37 -2.69
N PHE A 119 -7.54 -11.37 -2.45
CA PHE A 119 -8.20 -12.41 -1.64
C PHE A 119 -8.14 -13.81 -2.28
N ALA A 120 -8.10 -13.91 -3.61
CA ALA A 120 -7.94 -15.21 -4.27
C ALA A 120 -6.55 -15.85 -4.01
N PHE A 121 -5.59 -15.05 -3.57
CA PHE A 121 -4.20 -15.45 -3.36
C PHE A 121 -3.73 -15.30 -1.90
N MET A 122 -4.65 -15.13 -0.95
CA MET A 122 -4.34 -14.84 0.46
C MET A 122 -3.54 -15.94 1.20
N THR A 123 -3.40 -17.12 0.59
CA THR A 123 -2.59 -18.23 1.14
C THR A 123 -1.09 -18.07 0.90
N SER A 124 -0.67 -17.14 0.03
CA SER A 124 0.73 -16.97 -0.33
C SER A 124 1.12 -15.49 -0.31
N PHE A 125 2.01 -15.15 0.61
CA PHE A 125 2.55 -13.79 0.74
C PHE A 125 3.13 -13.25 -0.58
N LEU A 126 3.87 -14.08 -1.31
CA LEU A 126 4.49 -13.69 -2.58
C LEU A 126 3.44 -13.36 -3.64
N HIS A 127 2.38 -14.16 -3.77
CA HIS A 127 1.34 -13.91 -4.76
C HIS A 127 0.53 -12.65 -4.44
N VAL A 128 0.19 -12.43 -3.17
CA VAL A 128 -0.47 -11.16 -2.75
C VAL A 128 0.43 -9.97 -3.05
N GLY A 129 1.74 -10.08 -2.79
CA GLY A 129 2.73 -9.05 -3.12
C GLY A 129 2.78 -8.75 -4.63
N ILE A 130 2.75 -9.78 -5.48
CA ILE A 130 2.70 -9.60 -6.94
C ILE A 130 1.41 -8.89 -7.37
N VAL A 131 0.25 -9.29 -6.85
CA VAL A 131 -1.04 -8.64 -7.16
C VAL A 131 -0.99 -7.16 -6.76
N LEU A 132 -0.41 -6.84 -5.59
CA LEU A 132 -0.23 -5.47 -5.13
C LEU A 132 0.65 -4.66 -6.09
N LEU A 133 1.82 -5.18 -6.46
CA LEU A 133 2.75 -4.53 -7.39
C LEU A 133 2.11 -4.29 -8.76
N VAL A 134 1.42 -5.30 -9.32
CA VAL A 134 0.70 -5.17 -10.59
C VAL A 134 -0.40 -4.12 -10.49
N SER A 135 -1.14 -4.08 -9.39
CA SER A 135 -2.19 -3.08 -9.17
C SER A 135 -1.62 -1.66 -9.11
N PHE A 136 -0.50 -1.46 -8.43
CA PHE A 136 0.20 -0.17 -8.40
C PHE A 136 0.74 0.22 -9.78
N PHE A 137 1.27 -0.73 -10.54
CA PHE A 137 1.77 -0.47 -11.89
C PHE A 137 0.65 -0.03 -12.84
N ILE A 138 -0.50 -0.71 -12.81
CA ILE A 138 -1.68 -0.33 -13.59
C ILE A 138 -2.19 1.05 -13.17
N TYR A 139 -2.24 1.31 -11.86
CA TYR A 139 -2.61 2.63 -11.33
C TYR A 139 -1.64 3.72 -11.81
N PHE A 140 -0.33 3.45 -11.83
CA PHE A 140 0.68 4.40 -12.29
C PHE A 140 0.52 4.72 -13.79
N ILE A 141 0.23 3.72 -14.63
CA ILE A 141 -0.07 3.95 -16.06
C ILE A 141 -1.30 4.84 -16.19
N PHE A 142 -2.38 4.53 -15.48
CA PHE A 142 -3.60 5.34 -15.49
C PHE A 142 -3.31 6.78 -15.06
N TYR A 143 -2.58 6.97 -13.97
CA TYR A 143 -2.16 8.26 -13.45
C TYR A 143 -1.38 9.07 -14.49
N THR A 144 -0.37 8.47 -15.13
CA THR A 144 0.45 9.09 -16.15
C THR A 144 -0.38 9.54 -17.35
N VAL A 145 -1.31 8.69 -17.83
CA VAL A 145 -2.22 9.02 -18.95
C VAL A 145 -3.14 10.17 -18.60
N GLN A 146 -3.67 10.23 -17.38
CA GLN A 146 -4.54 11.33 -16.99
C GLN A 146 -3.79 12.66 -16.88
N ILE A 147 -2.61 12.64 -16.29
CA ILE A 147 -1.78 13.85 -16.15
C ILE A 147 -1.35 14.41 -17.52
N SER A 148 -1.00 13.57 -18.47
CA SER A 148 -0.61 14.01 -19.80
C SER A 148 -1.72 14.79 -20.54
N LYS A 149 -2.98 14.65 -20.11
CA LYS A 149 -4.13 15.41 -20.64
C LYS A 149 -4.32 16.77 -19.98
N MET A 150 -3.70 17.00 -18.80
CA MET A 150 -3.93 18.18 -17.97
C MET A 150 -2.81 19.22 -18.08
N THR A 151 -1.68 18.83 -18.62
CA THR A 151 -0.50 19.71 -18.69
C THR A 151 0.24 19.51 -20.00
N THR A 152 1.24 20.38 -20.26
CA THR A 152 2.14 20.22 -21.41
C THR A 152 3.01 18.97 -21.25
N ALA A 153 3.55 18.45 -22.36
CA ALA A 153 4.47 17.30 -22.31
C ALA A 153 5.65 17.54 -21.34
N ALA A 154 6.20 18.74 -21.32
CA ALA A 154 7.28 19.11 -20.39
C ALA A 154 6.80 19.09 -18.92
N GLY A 155 5.59 19.59 -18.63
CA GLY A 155 5.00 19.56 -17.30
C GLY A 155 4.72 18.12 -16.81
N ALA A 156 4.20 17.26 -17.70
CA ALA A 156 3.96 15.86 -17.39
C ALA A 156 5.27 15.12 -17.07
N VAL A 157 6.31 15.30 -17.88
CA VAL A 157 7.64 14.71 -17.64
C VAL A 157 8.22 15.22 -16.31
N GLY A 158 8.16 16.55 -16.07
CA GLY A 158 8.63 17.16 -14.83
C GLY A 158 7.95 16.57 -13.60
N LEU A 159 6.63 16.38 -13.64
CA LEU A 159 5.85 15.81 -12.56
C LEU A 159 6.20 14.33 -12.30
N ILE A 160 6.39 13.55 -13.37
CA ILE A 160 6.81 12.15 -13.26
C ILE A 160 8.19 12.07 -12.59
N ILE A 161 9.17 12.85 -13.07
CA ILE A 161 10.52 12.88 -12.49
C ILE A 161 10.46 13.30 -11.02
N PHE A 162 9.70 14.35 -10.69
CA PHE A 162 9.50 14.81 -9.33
C PHE A 162 8.94 13.69 -8.45
N SER A 163 7.91 12.99 -8.91
CA SER A 163 7.30 11.88 -8.18
C SER A 163 8.30 10.73 -7.94
N PHE A 164 9.08 10.35 -8.95
CA PHE A 164 10.13 9.34 -8.81
C PHE A 164 11.21 9.76 -7.81
N LEU A 165 11.66 11.01 -7.86
CA LEU A 165 12.65 11.52 -6.91
C LEU A 165 12.09 11.53 -5.48
N ALA A 166 10.87 12.02 -5.29
CA ALA A 166 10.23 12.07 -3.97
C ALA A 166 10.09 10.66 -3.37
N TRP A 167 9.56 9.70 -4.15
CA TRP A 167 9.46 8.31 -3.71
C TRP A 167 10.83 7.66 -3.51
N GLY A 168 11.81 7.94 -4.38
CA GLY A 168 13.18 7.44 -4.25
C GLY A 168 13.83 7.88 -2.94
N VAL A 169 13.72 9.15 -2.58
CA VAL A 169 14.25 9.69 -1.33
C VAL A 169 13.56 9.07 -0.11
N LEU A 170 12.22 8.94 -0.15
CA LEU A 170 11.47 8.31 0.94
C LEU A 170 11.86 6.84 1.14
N LEU A 171 11.92 6.07 0.05
CA LEU A 171 12.27 4.64 0.12
C LEU A 171 13.73 4.45 0.56
N ALA A 172 14.65 5.28 0.07
CA ALA A 172 16.05 5.23 0.50
C ALA A 172 16.19 5.55 2.00
N GLY A 173 15.50 6.60 2.48
CA GLY A 173 15.48 6.95 3.89
C GLY A 173 14.89 5.85 4.76
N LEU A 174 13.76 5.29 4.37
CA LEU A 174 13.10 4.19 5.09
C LEU A 174 13.98 2.93 5.11
N SER A 175 14.62 2.60 3.99
CA SER A 175 15.54 1.47 3.89
C SER A 175 16.76 1.66 4.78
N TRP A 176 17.32 2.87 4.81
CA TRP A 176 18.45 3.19 5.66
C TRP A 176 18.11 3.05 7.15
N VAL A 177 16.97 3.60 7.58
CA VAL A 177 16.47 3.46 8.96
C VAL A 177 16.24 1.98 9.30
N GLY A 178 15.58 1.24 8.41
CA GLY A 178 15.31 -0.18 8.59
C GLY A 178 16.59 -1.02 8.74
N LEU A 179 17.59 -0.78 7.89
CA LEU A 179 18.88 -1.46 7.98
C LEU A 179 19.64 -1.09 9.27
N THR A 180 19.61 0.18 9.67
CA THR A 180 20.26 0.63 10.91
C THR A 180 19.64 -0.05 12.13
N LEU A 181 18.29 -0.09 12.18
CA LEU A 181 17.59 -0.77 13.26
C LEU A 181 17.88 -2.29 13.25
N PHE A 182 17.81 -2.92 12.07
CA PHE A 182 18.11 -4.35 11.94
C PHE A 182 19.51 -4.70 12.43
N ASN A 183 20.52 -3.92 12.05
CA ASN A 183 21.91 -4.13 12.50
C ASN A 183 22.04 -3.91 14.02
N SER A 184 21.43 -2.86 14.57
CA SER A 184 21.48 -2.56 16.00
C SER A 184 20.80 -3.67 16.84
N PHE A 185 19.66 -4.19 16.40
CA PHE A 185 19.01 -5.32 17.06
C PHE A 185 19.78 -6.63 16.88
N GLY A 186 20.37 -6.85 15.70
CA GLY A 186 21.20 -8.02 15.42
C GLY A 186 22.44 -8.07 16.34
N GLU A 187 23.11 -6.94 16.52
CA GLU A 187 24.23 -6.84 17.45
C GLU A 187 23.82 -7.08 18.91
N ALA A 188 22.68 -6.52 19.35
CA ALA A 188 22.17 -6.68 20.70
C ALA A 188 21.75 -8.14 21.02
N ILE A 189 21.28 -8.90 20.04
CA ILE A 189 20.87 -10.30 20.21
C ILE A 189 22.06 -11.25 20.11
N LEU A 190 23.01 -10.98 19.18
CA LEU A 190 24.14 -11.88 18.93
C LEU A 190 25.32 -11.67 19.91
N PHE A 191 25.44 -10.49 20.52
CA PHE A 191 26.48 -10.14 21.46
C PHE A 191 25.91 -9.46 22.71
N PRO A 192 25.15 -10.22 23.55
CA PRO A 192 24.69 -9.68 24.83
C PRO A 192 25.94 -9.45 25.72
N SER A 193 26.24 -8.18 25.98
CA SER A 193 27.34 -7.76 26.88
C SER A 193 27.10 -8.14 28.31
#